data_7ad3b540ecb195e16a27ecb601bce837
#
_entry.id   7ad3b540ecb195e16a27ecb601bce837
#
_cell.length_a   1.000
_cell.length_b   1.000
_cell.length_c   1.000
_cell.angle_alpha   90.00
_cell.angle_beta   90.00
_cell.angle_gamma   90.00
#
_symmetry.space_group_name_H-M   'P 1'
#
loop_
_entity.id
_entity.type
_entity.pdbx_description
1 polymer ?
#
loop_
_entity_poly.entity_id
_entity_poly.type
_entity_poly.pdbx_seq_one_letter_code
_entity_poly.pdbx_strand_id
1 'polypeptide(L)'
;MNLRALYLLLALLLAGCSSAPTQQNKTEQVIVNQADDPATEARFSQNLNALLANVSQSQEIPLQSLESGFTDAKSIPSIRKLVLPPSGTFKKNWLAYRKRFIEPVRLKAGKAFWEENQAFLSQVEQESGVPAEIIVAIIGIETIYGRQTGNFRVKDVLSTLAFSYPDTPNKLAREQLFKDQLKELILLCWTEAGGKLPAKNTAQGVNSARFSACLNQNSSYAGAIGLPQFMPSSIRSFAVDGDGDGRIDLKQSPKDAIASVGNFMKIHGWQAGMPISFPVQDGGIAAAKELADGEPQLKYTVQELIDKGILTKQQGDLQSGGVEPTSKAFIVDLPYPDKYGVDQVQYFVGLNNFLTIVQYNRSYFYAQSVAEFAEALGYKNRSVVPVDNTSKSTNSKSGSEKAKPKKSSGKKKPKVN
;
A
#
# COMPACT_ATOMS: atom_id res chain seq x y z
N MET A 1 -11.77 -22.10 2.42
CA MET A 1 -12.11 -21.01 3.36
C MET A 1 -11.95 -19.71 2.61
N ASN A 2 -13.05 -19.00 2.38
CA ASN A 2 -13.10 -17.88 1.43
C ASN A 2 -12.23 -16.69 1.87
N LEU A 3 -11.17 -16.40 1.14
CA LEU A 3 -10.30 -15.23 1.29
C LEU A 3 -11.05 -13.87 1.20
N ARG A 4 -12.30 -13.88 0.76
CA ARG A 4 -13.13 -12.69 0.52
C ARG A 4 -13.66 -12.00 1.79
N ALA A 5 -13.68 -12.67 2.94
CA ALA A 5 -14.24 -12.11 4.18
C ALA A 5 -13.27 -11.29 5.02
N LEU A 6 -11.96 -11.41 4.80
CA LEU A 6 -10.93 -10.80 5.66
C LEU A 6 -10.61 -9.33 5.33
N TYR A 7 -11.03 -8.84 4.16
CA TYR A 7 -10.60 -7.53 3.64
C TYR A 7 -11.54 -6.35 3.92
N LEU A 8 -12.62 -6.57 4.69
CA LEU A 8 -13.75 -5.61 4.73
C LEU A 8 -13.58 -4.40 5.66
N LEU A 9 -12.45 -4.15 6.33
CA LEU A 9 -12.46 -3.24 7.49
C LEU A 9 -11.30 -2.25 7.65
N LEU A 10 -10.38 -2.10 6.70
CA LEU A 10 -9.20 -1.22 6.87
C LEU A 10 -9.41 0.26 6.50
N ALA A 11 -10.52 0.60 5.86
CA ALA A 11 -10.74 1.90 5.18
C ALA A 11 -10.91 3.15 6.05
N LEU A 12 -10.81 3.06 7.39
CA LEU A 12 -11.08 4.21 8.27
C LEU A 12 -9.84 4.79 8.96
N LEU A 13 -8.64 4.32 8.66
CA LEU A 13 -7.46 4.64 9.48
C LEU A 13 -6.62 5.83 9.01
N LEU A 14 -6.84 6.38 7.81
CA LEU A 14 -6.05 7.52 7.32
C LEU A 14 -6.71 8.90 7.45
N ALA A 15 -7.85 9.01 8.12
CA ALA A 15 -8.48 10.31 8.36
C ALA A 15 -7.78 11.18 9.42
N GLY A 16 -6.73 10.69 10.07
CA GLY A 16 -6.15 11.27 11.28
C GLY A 16 -4.78 11.92 11.20
N CYS A 17 -4.08 11.93 10.05
CA CYS A 17 -2.81 12.67 9.97
C CYS A 17 -3.04 14.15 9.62
N SER A 18 -3.48 14.94 10.58
CA SER A 18 -3.46 16.39 10.55
C SER A 18 -2.11 16.88 11.03
N SER A 19 -1.18 17.13 10.12
CA SER A 19 -0.08 18.06 10.38
C SER A 19 -0.42 19.39 9.74
N ALA A 20 -0.91 20.32 10.57
CA ALA A 20 -0.92 21.75 10.25
C ALA A 20 0.53 22.27 10.20
N PRO A 21 0.85 23.32 9.37
CA PRO A 21 2.18 23.87 9.35
C PRO A 21 2.48 24.56 10.68
N THR A 22 3.58 24.17 11.25
CA THR A 22 4.44 24.85 12.23
C THR A 22 3.85 26.06 12.98
N GLN A 23 3.14 25.79 14.05
CA GLN A 23 3.38 26.52 15.29
C GLN A 23 3.80 25.46 16.33
N GLN A 24 5.11 25.39 16.59
CA GLN A 24 5.64 24.79 17.78
C GLN A 24 5.07 25.59 18.95
N ASN A 25 4.02 25.09 19.55
CA ASN A 25 3.54 25.52 20.86
C ASN A 25 3.12 24.31 21.69
N LYS A 26 3.93 24.02 22.65
CA LYS A 26 3.72 23.53 24.03
C LYS A 26 2.47 22.73 24.43
N THR A 27 1.59 22.35 23.50
CA THR A 27 0.35 21.60 23.82
C THR A 27 0.43 20.11 23.45
N GLU A 28 1.47 19.67 22.75
CA GLU A 28 1.67 18.25 22.41
C GLU A 28 2.17 17.39 23.60
N GLN A 29 2.61 18.02 24.69
CA GLN A 29 3.14 17.31 25.86
C GLN A 29 2.08 16.94 26.92
N VAL A 30 0.83 17.22 26.73
CA VAL A 30 -0.24 16.98 27.73
C VAL A 30 -1.20 15.83 27.37
N ILE A 31 -0.98 15.12 26.24
CA ILE A 31 -1.67 13.85 25.99
C ILE A 31 -0.84 12.67 26.56
N VAL A 32 -0.13 12.92 27.66
CA VAL A 32 0.62 11.89 28.36
C VAL A 32 -0.33 11.16 29.32
N ASN A 33 -0.63 9.89 28.95
CA ASN A 33 -0.80 8.76 29.89
C ASN A 33 -1.66 9.02 31.13
N GLN A 34 -2.99 9.17 30.97
CA GLN A 34 -3.84 8.57 31.98
C GLN A 34 -3.71 7.05 31.78
N ALA A 35 -2.97 6.40 32.69
CA ALA A 35 -2.96 4.95 32.79
C ALA A 35 -4.39 4.44 32.87
N ASP A 36 -4.65 3.28 32.33
CA ASP A 36 -5.94 2.60 32.51
C ASP A 36 -6.16 2.35 34.00
N ASP A 37 -7.42 2.29 34.43
CA ASP A 37 -7.73 1.86 35.78
C ASP A 37 -7.32 0.39 35.97
N PRO A 38 -7.06 -0.06 37.23
CA PRO A 38 -6.57 -1.40 37.50
C PRO A 38 -7.47 -2.53 36.96
N ALA A 39 -8.78 -2.31 36.87
CA ALA A 39 -9.71 -3.31 36.33
C ALA A 39 -9.58 -3.43 34.82
N THR A 40 -9.35 -2.33 34.12
CA THR A 40 -9.09 -2.31 32.67
C THR A 40 -7.75 -2.98 32.35
N GLU A 41 -6.68 -2.73 33.11
CA GLU A 41 -5.39 -3.39 32.96
C GLU A 41 -5.45 -4.89 33.23
N ALA A 42 -6.16 -5.33 34.28
CA ALA A 42 -6.38 -6.74 34.59
C ALA A 42 -7.13 -7.46 33.45
N ARG A 43 -8.14 -6.82 32.88
CA ARG A 43 -8.93 -7.35 31.76
C ARG A 43 -8.08 -7.42 30.48
N PHE A 44 -7.26 -6.41 30.21
CA PHE A 44 -6.31 -6.41 29.09
C PHE A 44 -5.37 -7.62 29.21
N SER A 45 -4.73 -7.81 30.36
CA SER A 45 -3.80 -8.92 30.62
C SER A 45 -4.47 -10.28 30.49
N GLN A 46 -5.69 -10.43 31.02
CA GLN A 46 -6.46 -11.68 30.91
C GLN A 46 -6.78 -12.02 29.45
N ASN A 47 -7.22 -11.03 28.66
CA ASN A 47 -7.57 -11.23 27.25
C ASN A 47 -6.34 -11.53 26.41
N LEU A 48 -5.21 -10.86 26.67
CA LEU A 48 -3.95 -11.13 26.00
C LEU A 48 -3.50 -12.58 26.28
N ASN A 49 -3.47 -13.00 27.54
CA ASN A 49 -3.08 -14.37 27.90
C ASN A 49 -3.99 -15.43 27.26
N ALA A 50 -5.30 -15.18 27.18
CA ALA A 50 -6.23 -16.06 26.49
C ALA A 50 -5.92 -16.16 24.98
N LEU A 51 -5.55 -15.05 24.32
CA LEU A 51 -5.13 -15.07 22.92
C LEU A 51 -3.82 -15.84 22.74
N LEU A 52 -2.81 -15.60 23.61
CA LEU A 52 -1.53 -16.32 23.54
C LEU A 52 -1.72 -17.84 23.73
N ALA A 53 -2.56 -18.25 24.67
CA ALA A 53 -2.90 -19.66 24.87
C ALA A 53 -3.59 -20.27 23.62
N ASN A 54 -4.51 -19.55 23.00
CA ASN A 54 -5.17 -19.99 21.77
C ASN A 54 -4.16 -20.11 20.60
N VAL A 55 -3.26 -19.14 20.44
CA VAL A 55 -2.22 -19.20 19.39
C VAL A 55 -1.26 -20.35 19.67
N SER A 56 -0.84 -20.53 20.93
CA SER A 56 0.00 -21.65 21.35
C SER A 56 -0.64 -22.99 20.97
N GLN A 57 -1.88 -23.20 21.33
CA GLN A 57 -2.60 -24.44 21.03
C GLN A 57 -2.79 -24.65 19.52
N SER A 58 -3.22 -23.61 18.79
CA SER A 58 -3.57 -23.73 17.36
C SER A 58 -2.35 -23.86 16.45
N GLN A 59 -1.19 -23.36 16.85
CA GLN A 59 0.05 -23.35 16.07
C GLN A 59 1.15 -24.22 16.68
N GLU A 60 0.84 -24.89 17.78
CA GLU A 60 1.77 -25.72 18.54
C GLU A 60 3.05 -24.96 18.95
N ILE A 61 2.96 -23.64 19.17
CA ILE A 61 4.08 -22.82 19.67
C ILE A 61 4.15 -22.97 21.20
N PRO A 62 5.33 -23.24 21.79
CA PRO A 62 5.46 -23.30 23.24
C PRO A 62 4.93 -22.03 23.92
N LEU A 63 3.96 -22.17 24.82
CA LEU A 63 3.28 -21.03 25.47
C LEU A 63 4.28 -20.13 26.18
N GLN A 64 5.27 -20.68 26.87
CA GLN A 64 6.31 -19.93 27.55
C GLN A 64 7.09 -19.01 26.60
N SER A 65 7.30 -19.41 25.33
CA SER A 65 7.97 -18.55 24.34
C SER A 65 7.11 -17.34 23.98
N LEU A 66 5.79 -17.52 23.86
CA LEU A 66 4.85 -16.43 23.60
C LEU A 66 4.78 -15.48 24.81
N GLU A 67 4.58 -16.03 26.01
CA GLU A 67 4.53 -15.25 27.25
C GLU A 67 5.78 -14.41 27.46
N SER A 68 6.96 -14.96 27.19
CA SER A 68 8.24 -14.24 27.27
C SER A 68 8.29 -13.06 26.32
N GLY A 69 7.73 -13.17 25.12
CA GLY A 69 7.66 -12.09 24.11
C GLY A 69 6.70 -10.95 24.49
N PHE A 70 5.73 -11.23 25.37
CA PHE A 70 4.68 -10.29 25.77
C PHE A 70 4.74 -9.84 27.23
N THR A 71 5.77 -10.22 27.99
CA THR A 71 5.92 -9.89 29.42
C THR A 71 5.76 -8.41 29.73
N ASP A 72 6.23 -7.55 28.82
CA ASP A 72 6.20 -6.08 28.94
C ASP A 72 5.15 -5.42 28.04
N ALA A 73 4.19 -6.19 27.52
CA ALA A 73 3.08 -5.65 26.72
C ALA A 73 2.15 -4.79 27.59
N LYS A 74 1.74 -3.65 27.04
CA LYS A 74 0.91 -2.68 27.76
C LYS A 74 -0.17 -2.08 26.90
N SER A 75 -1.27 -1.69 27.52
CA SER A 75 -2.30 -0.85 26.89
C SER A 75 -1.77 0.56 26.66
N ILE A 76 -2.17 1.17 25.53
CA ILE A 76 -1.83 2.56 25.20
C ILE A 76 -3.13 3.37 25.05
N PRO A 77 -3.62 4.03 26.11
CA PRO A 77 -4.92 4.73 26.09
C PRO A 77 -5.04 5.81 25.01
N SER A 78 -3.94 6.49 24.65
CA SER A 78 -3.92 7.51 23.60
C SER A 78 -4.30 6.97 22.22
N ILE A 79 -3.98 5.72 21.92
CA ILE A 79 -4.29 5.06 20.64
C ILE A 79 -5.82 4.98 20.45
N ARG A 80 -6.57 4.72 21.51
CA ARG A 80 -8.04 4.65 21.45
C ARG A 80 -8.66 5.96 20.95
N LYS A 81 -8.04 7.11 21.26
CA LYS A 81 -8.47 8.41 20.74
C LYS A 81 -8.10 8.62 19.28
N LEU A 82 -6.93 8.12 18.85
CA LEU A 82 -6.42 8.27 17.48
C LEU A 82 -7.23 7.49 16.44
N VAL A 83 -7.86 6.39 16.83
CA VAL A 83 -8.67 5.57 15.91
C VAL A 83 -10.13 6.00 15.81
N LEU A 84 -10.55 6.97 16.64
CA LEU A 84 -11.90 7.54 16.54
C LEU A 84 -11.99 8.49 15.34
N PRO A 85 -13.12 8.51 14.65
CA PRO A 85 -13.37 9.54 13.66
C PRO A 85 -13.35 10.93 14.33
N PRO A 86 -12.98 11.98 13.59
CA PRO A 86 -13.04 13.35 14.12
C PRO A 86 -14.43 13.66 14.70
N SER A 87 -14.46 14.30 15.87
CA SER A 87 -15.71 14.74 16.50
C SER A 87 -16.39 15.80 15.64
N GLY A 88 -17.70 15.64 15.40
CA GLY A 88 -18.53 16.57 14.62
C GLY A 88 -18.98 16.00 13.27
N THR A 89 -19.75 16.79 12.54
CA THR A 89 -20.14 16.45 11.15
C THR A 89 -18.95 16.60 10.23
N PHE A 90 -18.12 15.55 10.15
CA PHE A 90 -16.99 15.54 9.23
C PHE A 90 -17.52 15.53 7.79
N LYS A 91 -17.44 16.65 7.11
CA LYS A 91 -17.71 16.72 5.66
C LYS A 91 -16.48 16.22 4.91
N LYS A 92 -16.67 15.21 4.06
CA LYS A 92 -15.62 14.76 3.13
C LYS A 92 -15.20 15.95 2.25
N ASN A 93 -13.90 16.19 2.15
CA ASN A 93 -13.34 17.29 1.34
C ASN A 93 -12.17 16.76 0.51
N TRP A 94 -12.46 16.37 -0.72
CA TRP A 94 -11.46 15.86 -1.64
C TRP A 94 -10.30 16.83 -1.87
N LEU A 95 -10.58 18.09 -2.11
CA LEU A 95 -9.54 19.07 -2.42
C LEU A 95 -8.58 19.30 -1.24
N ALA A 96 -9.11 19.31 -0.02
CA ALA A 96 -8.29 19.39 1.19
C ALA A 96 -7.48 18.10 1.43
N TYR A 97 -8.08 16.94 1.15
CA TYR A 97 -7.38 15.64 1.26
C TYR A 97 -6.23 15.55 0.25
N ARG A 98 -6.50 15.84 -1.01
CA ARG A 98 -5.53 15.85 -2.12
C ARG A 98 -4.29 16.70 -1.81
N LYS A 99 -4.49 17.92 -1.27
CA LYS A 99 -3.41 18.84 -0.92
C LYS A 99 -2.42 18.29 0.12
N ARG A 100 -2.81 17.31 0.93
CA ARG A 100 -1.92 16.69 1.92
C ARG A 100 -0.86 15.81 1.29
N PHE A 101 -1.13 15.27 0.11
CA PHE A 101 -0.27 14.30 -0.55
C PHE A 101 0.43 14.88 -1.77
N ILE A 102 -0.26 15.73 -2.54
CA ILE A 102 0.33 16.34 -3.74
C ILE A 102 0.89 17.70 -3.36
N GLU A 103 2.06 17.70 -2.73
CA GLU A 103 2.72 18.89 -2.24
C GLU A 103 4.24 18.83 -2.53
N PRO A 104 4.93 20.02 -2.60
CA PRO A 104 6.31 20.08 -3.09
C PRO A 104 7.32 19.23 -2.33
N VAL A 105 7.19 19.08 -0.99
CA VAL A 105 8.15 18.34 -0.17
C VAL A 105 8.08 16.85 -0.52
N ARG A 106 6.86 16.30 -0.63
CA ARG A 106 6.65 14.90 -0.98
C ARG A 106 7.05 14.60 -2.41
N LEU A 107 6.72 15.50 -3.36
CA LEU A 107 7.14 15.37 -4.75
C LEU A 107 8.66 15.40 -4.91
N LYS A 108 9.34 16.32 -4.22
CA LYS A 108 10.82 16.38 -4.22
C LYS A 108 11.42 15.09 -3.64
N ALA A 109 10.88 14.61 -2.52
CA ALA A 109 11.34 13.37 -1.91
C ALA A 109 11.08 12.15 -2.83
N GLY A 110 9.95 12.14 -3.57
CA GLY A 110 9.63 11.10 -4.53
C GLY A 110 10.59 11.02 -5.70
N LYS A 111 10.99 12.18 -6.24
CA LYS A 111 12.00 12.22 -7.31
C LYS A 111 13.36 11.70 -6.82
N ALA A 112 13.80 12.09 -5.63
CA ALA A 112 15.05 11.59 -5.06
C ALA A 112 14.99 10.08 -4.81
N PHE A 113 13.90 9.58 -4.19
CA PHE A 113 13.70 8.14 -3.98
C PHE A 113 13.71 7.35 -5.29
N TRP A 114 13.10 7.91 -6.34
CA TRP A 114 13.12 7.30 -7.68
C TRP A 114 14.54 7.23 -8.23
N GLU A 115 15.27 8.35 -8.24
CA GLU A 115 16.65 8.41 -8.75
C GLU A 115 17.56 7.40 -8.03
N GLU A 116 17.45 7.30 -6.71
CA GLU A 116 18.23 6.37 -5.88
C GLU A 116 17.90 4.89 -6.16
N ASN A 117 16.67 4.58 -6.57
CA ASN A 117 16.20 3.20 -6.76
C ASN A 117 15.83 2.88 -8.21
N GLN A 118 16.22 3.70 -9.20
CA GLN A 118 15.73 3.65 -10.58
C GLN A 118 15.87 2.26 -11.22
N ALA A 119 17.04 1.64 -11.13
CA ALA A 119 17.29 0.34 -11.75
C ALA A 119 16.39 -0.75 -11.16
N PHE A 120 16.22 -0.75 -9.84
CA PHE A 120 15.38 -1.76 -9.16
C PHE A 120 13.89 -1.50 -9.38
N LEU A 121 13.44 -0.25 -9.40
CA LEU A 121 12.07 0.12 -9.78
C LEU A 121 11.72 -0.37 -11.18
N SER A 122 12.64 -0.18 -12.15
CA SER A 122 12.45 -0.68 -13.52
C SER A 122 12.37 -2.21 -13.59
N GLN A 123 13.16 -2.92 -12.78
CA GLN A 123 13.06 -4.37 -12.67
C GLN A 123 11.70 -4.80 -12.13
N VAL A 124 11.26 -4.23 -11.02
CA VAL A 124 9.96 -4.56 -10.39
C VAL A 124 8.79 -4.21 -11.31
N GLU A 125 8.87 -3.10 -12.05
CA GLU A 125 7.88 -2.75 -13.08
C GLU A 125 7.78 -3.84 -14.15
N GLN A 126 8.90 -4.34 -14.66
CA GLN A 126 8.93 -5.43 -15.65
C GLN A 126 8.33 -6.74 -15.09
N GLU A 127 8.64 -7.08 -13.84
CA GLU A 127 8.18 -8.31 -13.20
C GLU A 127 6.71 -8.28 -12.76
N SER A 128 6.25 -7.13 -12.33
CA SER A 128 4.89 -6.95 -11.78
C SER A 128 3.88 -6.38 -12.76
N GLY A 129 4.35 -5.67 -13.79
CA GLY A 129 3.53 -4.87 -14.68
C GLY A 129 3.02 -3.57 -14.04
N VAL A 130 3.44 -3.25 -12.81
CA VAL A 130 3.05 -2.04 -12.07
C VAL A 130 4.04 -0.92 -12.37
N PRO A 131 3.61 0.21 -12.94
CA PRO A 131 4.50 1.33 -13.23
C PRO A 131 5.27 1.81 -12.00
N ALA A 132 6.55 2.12 -12.17
CA ALA A 132 7.41 2.62 -11.10
C ALA A 132 6.80 3.83 -10.38
N GLU A 133 6.13 4.72 -11.13
CA GLU A 133 5.43 5.91 -10.61
C GLU A 133 4.37 5.55 -9.57
N ILE A 134 3.65 4.45 -9.77
CA ILE A 134 2.60 3.97 -8.85
C ILE A 134 3.22 3.45 -7.56
N ILE A 135 4.28 2.66 -7.66
CA ILE A 135 5.02 2.12 -6.50
C ILE A 135 5.58 3.28 -5.67
N VAL A 136 6.24 4.23 -6.32
CA VAL A 136 6.81 5.43 -5.68
C VAL A 136 5.71 6.29 -5.06
N ALA A 137 4.56 6.46 -5.75
CA ALA A 137 3.42 7.22 -5.23
C ALA A 137 2.86 6.60 -3.95
N ILE A 138 2.66 5.28 -3.92
CA ILE A 138 2.15 4.57 -2.73
C ILE A 138 3.11 4.78 -1.55
N ILE A 139 4.40 4.48 -1.69
CA ILE A 139 5.40 4.63 -0.61
C ILE A 139 5.48 6.09 -0.15
N GLY A 140 5.38 7.05 -1.09
CA GLY A 140 5.36 8.47 -0.80
C GLY A 140 4.14 8.91 -0.01
N ILE A 141 2.95 8.44 -0.36
CA ILE A 141 1.69 8.73 0.34
C ILE A 141 1.72 8.14 1.74
N GLU A 142 2.18 6.91 1.88
CA GLU A 142 2.18 6.19 3.16
C GLU A 142 3.13 6.83 4.18
N THR A 143 4.39 7.07 3.80
CA THR A 143 5.42 7.40 4.82
C THR A 143 6.34 8.53 4.46
N ILE A 144 6.13 9.22 3.32
CA ILE A 144 7.13 10.16 2.77
C ILE A 144 8.51 9.47 2.71
N TYR A 145 8.53 8.29 2.11
CA TYR A 145 9.75 7.48 1.92
C TYR A 145 10.49 7.18 3.23
N GLY A 146 9.74 6.73 4.26
CA GLY A 146 10.27 6.33 5.56
C GLY A 146 10.38 7.43 6.61
N ARG A 147 10.02 8.69 6.28
CA ARG A 147 10.07 9.80 7.26
C ARG A 147 8.97 9.74 8.31
N GLN A 148 7.87 9.03 8.03
CA GLN A 148 6.66 8.95 8.88
C GLN A 148 6.16 7.50 8.97
N THR A 149 6.94 6.60 9.53
CA THR A 149 6.57 5.18 9.69
C THR A 149 5.83 4.88 11.00
N GLY A 150 5.67 5.90 11.86
CA GLY A 150 5.13 5.74 13.21
C GLY A 150 6.20 5.33 14.23
N ASN A 151 5.86 5.54 15.50
CA ASN A 151 6.76 5.32 16.63
C ASN A 151 6.14 4.53 17.79
N PHE A 152 4.99 3.88 17.52
CA PHE A 152 4.33 3.04 18.51
C PHE A 152 4.81 1.60 18.38
N ARG A 153 5.06 0.94 19.50
CA ARG A 153 5.46 -0.48 19.53
C ARG A 153 4.29 -1.35 19.06
N VAL A 154 4.50 -2.12 17.97
CA VAL A 154 3.40 -2.80 17.24
C VAL A 154 2.61 -3.77 18.13
N LYS A 155 3.26 -4.54 19.00
CA LYS A 155 2.55 -5.45 19.89
C LYS A 155 1.60 -4.73 20.85
N ASP A 156 2.00 -3.55 21.37
CA ASP A 156 1.15 -2.76 22.26
C ASP A 156 -0.03 -2.14 21.52
N VAL A 157 0.21 -1.63 20.30
CA VAL A 157 -0.85 -1.08 19.44
C VAL A 157 -1.92 -2.11 19.17
N LEU A 158 -1.50 -3.25 18.64
CA LEU A 158 -2.44 -4.30 18.23
C LEU A 158 -3.16 -4.91 19.43
N SER A 159 -2.47 -5.12 20.55
CA SER A 159 -3.10 -5.59 21.80
C SER A 159 -4.11 -4.57 22.35
N THR A 160 -3.77 -3.28 22.33
CA THR A 160 -4.69 -2.23 22.77
C THR A 160 -5.97 -2.21 21.94
N LEU A 161 -5.84 -2.26 20.61
CA LEU A 161 -6.99 -2.22 19.71
C LEU A 161 -7.78 -3.55 19.69
N ALA A 162 -7.11 -4.68 19.96
CA ALA A 162 -7.74 -5.97 20.08
C ALA A 162 -8.63 -6.13 21.34
N PHE A 163 -8.27 -5.45 22.43
CA PHE A 163 -8.91 -5.70 23.73
C PHE A 163 -9.55 -4.45 24.36
N SER A 164 -9.33 -3.28 23.80
CA SER A 164 -9.79 -2.00 24.32
C SER A 164 -10.19 -1.02 23.21
N TYR A 165 -10.77 -1.51 22.11
CA TYR A 165 -11.25 -0.63 21.04
C TYR A 165 -12.35 0.30 21.58
N PRO A 166 -12.38 1.60 21.16
CA PRO A 166 -13.40 2.53 21.64
C PRO A 166 -14.82 2.09 21.29
N ASP A 167 -15.78 2.60 22.07
CA ASP A 167 -17.20 2.34 21.83
C ASP A 167 -17.66 3.00 20.53
N THR A 168 -17.87 2.17 19.52
CA THR A 168 -18.34 2.52 18.19
C THR A 168 -19.32 1.47 17.71
N PRO A 169 -20.21 1.76 16.76
CA PRO A 169 -21.18 0.79 16.26
C PRO A 169 -20.55 -0.53 15.75
N ASN A 170 -19.30 -0.47 15.31
CA ASN A 170 -18.56 -1.63 14.77
C ASN A 170 -17.45 -2.14 15.68
N LYS A 171 -17.47 -1.81 16.99
CA LYS A 171 -16.45 -2.17 17.98
C LYS A 171 -16.05 -3.65 17.92
N LEU A 172 -17.02 -4.56 18.00
CA LEU A 172 -16.75 -6.01 18.03
C LEU A 172 -16.02 -6.49 16.77
N ALA A 173 -16.42 -5.99 15.59
CA ALA A 173 -15.77 -6.34 14.34
C ALA A 173 -14.34 -5.76 14.27
N ARG A 174 -14.12 -4.57 14.84
CA ARG A 174 -12.79 -3.95 14.94
C ARG A 174 -11.88 -4.70 15.90
N GLU A 175 -12.36 -5.03 17.08
CA GLU A 175 -11.59 -5.85 18.04
C GLU A 175 -11.19 -7.19 17.43
N GLN A 176 -12.11 -7.85 16.72
CA GLN A 176 -11.78 -9.11 16.03
C GLN A 176 -10.71 -8.91 14.96
N LEU A 177 -10.81 -7.87 14.14
CA LEU A 177 -9.80 -7.53 13.16
C LEU A 177 -8.40 -7.39 13.82
N PHE A 178 -8.31 -6.64 14.93
CA PHE A 178 -7.03 -6.42 15.59
C PHE A 178 -6.52 -7.66 16.35
N LYS A 179 -7.41 -8.54 16.85
CA LYS A 179 -7.03 -9.87 17.35
C LYS A 179 -6.39 -10.71 16.24
N ASP A 180 -6.98 -10.69 15.04
CA ASP A 180 -6.43 -11.39 13.88
C ASP A 180 -5.06 -10.81 13.48
N GLN A 181 -4.91 -9.47 13.46
CA GLN A 181 -3.62 -8.85 13.17
C GLN A 181 -2.56 -9.14 14.24
N LEU A 182 -2.94 -9.20 15.52
CA LEU A 182 -2.04 -9.57 16.60
C LEU A 182 -1.57 -11.02 16.48
N LYS A 183 -2.48 -11.94 16.13
CA LYS A 183 -2.13 -13.32 15.78
C LYS A 183 -1.15 -13.37 14.61
N GLU A 184 -1.44 -12.65 13.53
CA GLU A 184 -0.56 -12.59 12.35
C GLU A 184 0.82 -12.00 12.68
N LEU A 185 0.90 -11.00 13.58
CA LEU A 185 2.17 -10.48 14.09
C LEU A 185 2.99 -11.56 14.82
N ILE A 186 2.34 -12.34 15.69
CA ILE A 186 3.01 -13.43 16.42
C ILE A 186 3.59 -14.44 15.42
N LEU A 187 2.79 -14.86 14.43
CA LEU A 187 3.21 -15.85 13.43
C LEU A 187 4.34 -15.30 12.54
N LEU A 188 4.25 -14.04 12.12
CA LEU A 188 5.30 -13.34 11.39
C LEU A 188 6.61 -13.36 12.17
N CYS A 189 6.57 -12.86 13.42
CA CYS A 189 7.76 -12.76 14.25
C CYS A 189 8.36 -14.13 14.61
N TRP A 190 7.52 -15.14 14.79
CA TRP A 190 7.97 -16.49 15.00
C TRP A 190 8.76 -17.05 13.82
N THR A 191 8.24 -16.88 12.61
CA THR A 191 8.90 -17.34 11.38
C THR A 191 10.16 -16.54 11.06
N GLU A 192 10.16 -15.23 11.23
CA GLU A 192 11.36 -14.38 11.09
C GLU A 192 12.47 -14.75 12.07
N ALA A 193 12.11 -15.24 13.24
CA ALA A 193 13.07 -15.73 14.24
C ALA A 193 13.63 -17.12 13.93
N GLY A 194 13.22 -17.76 12.83
CA GLY A 194 13.64 -19.10 12.42
C GLY A 194 12.69 -20.22 12.86
N GLY A 195 11.55 -19.88 13.45
CA GLY A 195 10.52 -20.86 13.84
C GLY A 195 9.75 -21.42 12.64
N LYS A 196 9.30 -22.66 12.77
CA LYS A 196 8.42 -23.32 11.79
C LYS A 196 6.97 -23.28 12.28
N LEU A 197 6.02 -23.39 11.36
CA LEU A 197 4.60 -23.47 11.66
C LEU A 197 3.96 -24.71 10.98
N PRO A 198 3.21 -25.55 11.69
CA PRO A 198 3.09 -25.57 13.16
C PRO A 198 4.42 -25.88 13.84
N ALA A 199 4.62 -25.36 15.05
CA ALA A 199 5.92 -25.42 15.74
C ALA A 199 6.19 -26.76 16.41
N LYS A 200 5.22 -27.67 16.48
CA LYS A 200 5.32 -29.01 17.11
C LYS A 200 5.81 -28.96 18.57
N ASN A 201 5.35 -27.95 19.30
CA ASN A 201 5.70 -27.70 20.71
C ASN A 201 7.19 -27.55 20.97
N THR A 202 7.96 -27.05 20.00
CA THR A 202 9.39 -26.81 20.15
C THR A 202 9.77 -25.39 19.71
N ALA A 203 10.72 -24.79 20.40
CA ALA A 203 11.40 -23.55 20.03
C ALA A 203 12.80 -23.78 19.44
N GLN A 204 13.10 -25.04 19.03
CA GLN A 204 14.40 -25.36 18.46
C GLN A 204 14.64 -24.54 17.18
N GLY A 205 15.80 -23.89 17.12
CA GLY A 205 16.18 -23.02 16.00
C GLY A 205 15.61 -21.60 16.06
N VAL A 206 14.72 -21.31 17.01
CA VAL A 206 14.15 -19.96 17.18
C VAL A 206 15.10 -19.07 17.93
N ASN A 207 15.43 -17.93 17.32
CA ASN A 207 16.20 -16.88 17.97
C ASN A 207 15.26 -15.96 18.78
N SER A 208 15.25 -16.13 20.10
CA SER A 208 14.35 -15.39 21.01
C SER A 208 14.57 -13.87 20.97
N ALA A 209 15.81 -13.41 20.74
CA ALA A 209 16.11 -11.98 20.61
C ALA A 209 15.50 -11.40 19.32
N ARG A 210 15.54 -12.12 18.19
CA ARG A 210 14.87 -11.74 16.96
C ARG A 210 13.35 -11.74 17.12
N PHE A 211 12.79 -12.76 17.77
CA PHE A 211 11.36 -12.82 18.06
C PHE A 211 10.91 -11.59 18.86
N SER A 212 11.61 -11.28 19.93
CA SER A 212 11.34 -10.09 20.75
C SER A 212 11.54 -8.79 19.96
N ALA A 213 12.59 -8.65 19.15
CA ALA A 213 12.85 -7.46 18.35
C ALA A 213 11.72 -7.21 17.32
N CYS A 214 11.24 -8.25 16.67
CA CYS A 214 10.12 -8.17 15.73
C CYS A 214 8.83 -7.72 16.43
N LEU A 215 8.47 -8.29 17.57
CA LEU A 215 7.30 -7.89 18.36
C LEU A 215 7.40 -6.44 18.87
N ASN A 216 8.61 -5.94 19.10
CA ASN A 216 8.86 -4.60 19.62
C ASN A 216 9.11 -3.56 18.53
N GLN A 217 9.03 -3.90 17.27
CA GLN A 217 9.25 -2.95 16.18
C GLN A 217 8.22 -1.82 16.18
N ASN A 218 8.63 -0.67 15.62
CA ASN A 218 7.76 0.48 15.49
C ASN A 218 6.70 0.29 14.39
N SER A 219 5.53 0.87 14.63
CA SER A 219 4.40 0.90 13.71
C SER A 219 3.64 2.22 13.80
N SER A 220 2.67 2.41 12.91
CA SER A 220 1.66 3.47 13.07
C SER A 220 0.78 3.20 14.29
N TYR A 221 -0.05 4.18 14.65
CA TYR A 221 -1.05 4.05 15.73
C TYR A 221 -2.10 2.95 15.46
N ALA A 222 -2.13 2.39 14.27
CA ALA A 222 -3.01 1.29 13.86
C ALA A 222 -2.25 -0.04 13.64
N GLY A 223 -0.94 -0.08 13.88
CA GLY A 223 -0.14 -1.29 13.75
C GLY A 223 0.40 -1.56 12.34
N ALA A 224 0.35 -0.60 11.43
CA ALA A 224 0.96 -0.70 10.10
C ALA A 224 2.48 -0.49 10.17
N ILE A 225 3.25 -1.25 9.40
CA ILE A 225 4.70 -1.42 9.55
C ILE A 225 5.43 -1.00 8.27
N GLY A 226 6.55 -0.29 8.45
CA GLY A 226 7.55 -0.02 7.41
C GLY A 226 7.15 1.05 6.39
N LEU A 227 7.95 1.20 5.34
CA LEU A 227 7.73 2.16 4.26
C LEU A 227 6.36 1.99 3.58
N PRO A 228 5.89 0.74 3.30
CA PRO A 228 4.62 0.51 2.63
C PRO A 228 3.42 0.47 3.59
N GLN A 229 3.62 0.67 4.88
CA GLN A 229 2.56 0.61 5.92
C GLN A 229 1.72 -0.68 5.85
N PHE A 230 2.37 -1.81 5.70
CA PHE A 230 1.69 -3.11 5.69
C PHE A 230 1.23 -3.52 7.09
N MET A 231 0.02 -4.05 7.18
CA MET A 231 -0.43 -4.79 8.36
C MET A 231 0.28 -6.16 8.45
N PRO A 232 0.43 -6.76 9.63
CA PRO A 232 1.10 -8.06 9.78
C PRO A 232 0.59 -9.15 8.82
N SER A 233 -0.72 -9.23 8.59
CA SER A 233 -1.30 -10.16 7.61
C SER A 233 -0.84 -9.86 6.18
N SER A 234 -0.70 -8.58 5.82
CA SER A 234 -0.21 -8.17 4.51
C SER A 234 1.28 -8.48 4.35
N ILE A 235 2.08 -8.32 5.40
CA ILE A 235 3.50 -8.71 5.38
C ILE A 235 3.62 -10.20 5.08
N ARG A 236 2.92 -11.04 5.83
CA ARG A 236 2.98 -12.50 5.62
C ARG A 236 2.46 -12.97 4.27
N SER A 237 1.51 -12.24 3.68
CA SER A 237 0.89 -12.64 2.42
C SER A 237 1.56 -12.07 1.18
N PHE A 238 2.16 -10.89 1.28
CA PHE A 238 2.55 -10.11 0.10
C PHE A 238 3.95 -9.54 0.15
N ALA A 239 4.61 -9.47 1.33
CA ALA A 239 5.95 -8.94 1.39
C ALA A 239 6.97 -9.90 0.75
N VAL A 240 7.99 -9.31 0.14
CA VAL A 240 9.02 -10.00 -0.66
C VAL A 240 10.39 -9.51 -0.22
N ASP A 241 11.35 -10.42 -0.11
CA ASP A 241 12.77 -10.15 -0.01
C ASP A 241 13.27 -9.63 -1.38
N GLY A 242 13.31 -8.33 -1.53
CA GLY A 242 13.60 -7.66 -2.80
C GLY A 242 15.10 -7.52 -3.10
N ASP A 243 15.96 -7.54 -2.08
CA ASP A 243 17.41 -7.47 -2.27
C ASP A 243 18.10 -8.84 -2.19
N GLY A 244 17.36 -9.89 -1.83
CA GLY A 244 17.84 -11.28 -1.84
C GLY A 244 18.78 -11.60 -0.66
N ASP A 245 18.72 -10.85 0.42
CA ASP A 245 19.56 -11.04 1.60
C ASP A 245 19.06 -12.17 2.55
N GLY A 246 17.90 -12.78 2.22
CA GLY A 246 17.24 -13.82 2.98
C GLY A 246 16.32 -13.29 4.08
N ARG A 247 15.98 -11.99 4.08
CA ARG A 247 15.13 -11.34 5.06
C ARG A 247 14.17 -10.37 4.38
N ILE A 248 13.08 -10.06 5.06
CA ILE A 248 12.15 -9.01 4.63
C ILE A 248 12.23 -7.87 5.63
N ASP A 249 12.86 -6.75 5.27
CA ASP A 249 12.96 -5.56 6.10
C ASP A 249 12.26 -4.36 5.45
N LEU A 250 10.95 -4.28 5.64
CA LEU A 250 10.13 -3.19 5.09
C LEU A 250 10.46 -1.80 5.68
N LYS A 251 11.35 -1.72 6.67
CA LYS A 251 11.70 -0.46 7.35
C LYS A 251 13.01 0.12 6.85
N GLN A 252 14.01 -0.74 6.63
CA GLN A 252 15.37 -0.33 6.27
C GLN A 252 15.73 -0.63 4.82
N SER A 253 15.09 -1.65 4.20
CA SER A 253 15.32 -2.00 2.80
C SER A 253 14.29 -1.33 1.88
N PRO A 254 14.65 -0.27 1.12
CA PRO A 254 13.80 0.26 0.07
C PRO A 254 13.44 -0.79 -0.99
N LYS A 255 14.33 -1.74 -1.27
CA LYS A 255 14.10 -2.79 -2.25
C LYS A 255 13.00 -3.76 -1.81
N ASP A 256 12.98 -4.17 -0.54
CA ASP A 256 11.91 -5.00 -0.01
C ASP A 256 10.56 -4.27 -0.06
N ALA A 257 10.56 -2.98 0.29
CA ALA A 257 9.36 -2.17 0.22
C ALA A 257 8.84 -2.01 -1.22
N ILE A 258 9.72 -1.73 -2.18
CA ILE A 258 9.39 -1.59 -3.62
C ILE A 258 8.84 -2.91 -4.16
N ALA A 259 9.57 -4.02 -3.94
CA ALA A 259 9.16 -5.35 -4.40
C ALA A 259 7.83 -5.77 -3.78
N SER A 260 7.64 -5.51 -2.48
CA SER A 260 6.41 -5.86 -1.76
C SER A 260 5.19 -5.07 -2.24
N VAL A 261 5.34 -3.77 -2.55
CA VAL A 261 4.25 -2.96 -3.14
C VAL A 261 3.91 -3.46 -4.54
N GLY A 262 4.92 -3.72 -5.39
CA GLY A 262 4.72 -4.30 -6.72
C GLY A 262 3.99 -5.64 -6.66
N ASN A 263 4.42 -6.54 -5.76
CA ASN A 263 3.79 -7.84 -5.56
C ASN A 263 2.35 -7.73 -5.04
N PHE A 264 2.09 -6.83 -4.07
CA PHE A 264 0.75 -6.56 -3.58
C PHE A 264 -0.19 -6.17 -4.72
N MET A 265 0.19 -5.19 -5.53
CA MET A 265 -0.61 -4.70 -6.64
C MET A 265 -0.84 -5.79 -7.70
N LYS A 266 0.20 -6.57 -8.04
CA LYS A 266 0.11 -7.69 -8.97
C LYS A 266 -0.89 -8.76 -8.50
N ILE A 267 -0.77 -9.20 -7.25
CA ILE A 267 -1.67 -10.23 -6.67
C ILE A 267 -3.12 -9.73 -6.58
N HIS A 268 -3.33 -8.43 -6.37
CA HIS A 268 -4.67 -7.84 -6.34
C HIS A 268 -5.23 -7.50 -7.73
N GLY A 269 -4.55 -7.93 -8.80
CA GLY A 269 -5.08 -7.89 -10.16
C GLY A 269 -4.72 -6.63 -10.94
N TRP A 270 -3.58 -6.01 -10.66
CA TRP A 270 -3.08 -4.94 -11.52
C TRP A 270 -2.95 -5.42 -12.96
N GLN A 271 -3.47 -4.65 -13.90
CA GLN A 271 -3.42 -4.94 -15.32
C GLN A 271 -2.41 -3.99 -15.99
N ALA A 272 -1.30 -4.55 -16.47
CA ALA A 272 -0.27 -3.77 -17.15
C ALA A 272 -0.84 -3.04 -18.38
N GLY A 273 -0.51 -1.76 -18.51
CA GLY A 273 -0.99 -0.92 -19.61
C GLY A 273 -2.43 -0.41 -19.48
N MET A 274 -3.26 -0.96 -18.60
CA MET A 274 -4.61 -0.44 -18.37
C MET A 274 -4.56 0.87 -17.60
N PRO A 275 -5.30 1.91 -18.02
CA PRO A 275 -5.48 3.15 -17.27
C PRO A 275 -6.07 2.91 -15.86
N ILE A 276 -5.86 3.88 -14.97
CA ILE A 276 -6.44 3.82 -13.63
C ILE A 276 -7.87 4.34 -13.65
N SER A 277 -8.07 5.54 -14.19
CA SER A 277 -9.37 6.21 -14.23
C SER A 277 -9.43 7.24 -15.35
N PHE A 278 -10.65 7.68 -15.67
CA PHE A 278 -10.92 8.79 -16.58
C PHE A 278 -11.82 9.83 -15.92
N PRO A 279 -11.62 11.12 -16.17
CA PRO A 279 -12.57 12.14 -15.75
C PRO A 279 -13.91 11.97 -16.50
N VAL A 280 -15.00 12.17 -15.77
CA VAL A 280 -16.34 12.20 -16.37
C VAL A 280 -16.48 13.48 -17.21
N GLN A 281 -17.09 13.38 -18.39
CA GLN A 281 -17.37 14.53 -19.25
C GLN A 281 -18.47 15.42 -18.66
N ASP A 282 -18.44 16.73 -18.94
CA ASP A 282 -19.40 17.69 -18.41
C ASP A 282 -20.86 17.28 -18.70
N GLY A 283 -21.14 16.82 -19.93
CA GLY A 283 -22.45 16.33 -20.32
C GLY A 283 -22.91 15.04 -19.64
N GLY A 284 -21.99 14.29 -19.06
CA GLY A 284 -22.25 13.01 -18.39
C GLY A 284 -22.40 13.10 -16.86
N ILE A 285 -22.21 14.28 -16.25
CA ILE A 285 -22.23 14.46 -14.79
C ILE A 285 -23.54 14.00 -14.17
N ALA A 286 -24.69 14.34 -14.79
CA ALA A 286 -26.00 13.94 -14.27
C ALA A 286 -26.15 12.40 -14.25
N ALA A 287 -25.78 11.73 -15.34
CA ALA A 287 -25.80 10.27 -15.43
C ALA A 287 -24.81 9.62 -14.46
N ALA A 288 -23.60 10.18 -14.32
CA ALA A 288 -22.63 9.68 -13.35
C ALA A 288 -23.12 9.77 -11.91
N LYS A 289 -23.81 10.87 -11.55
CA LYS A 289 -24.43 11.04 -10.24
C LYS A 289 -25.48 9.95 -9.94
N GLU A 290 -26.28 9.55 -10.91
CA GLU A 290 -27.27 8.49 -10.76
C GLU A 290 -26.64 7.10 -10.59
N LEU A 291 -25.48 6.88 -11.20
CA LEU A 291 -24.78 5.59 -11.15
C LEU A 291 -23.80 5.48 -9.96
N ALA A 292 -23.46 6.58 -9.31
CA ALA A 292 -22.54 6.61 -8.18
C ALA A 292 -23.22 6.06 -6.91
N ASP A 293 -22.83 4.89 -6.46
CA ASP A 293 -23.37 4.23 -5.27
C ASP A 293 -22.35 4.08 -4.12
N GLY A 294 -21.12 4.58 -4.33
CA GLY A 294 -20.03 4.49 -3.35
C GLY A 294 -19.41 3.10 -3.20
N GLU A 295 -19.84 2.11 -3.99
CA GLU A 295 -19.36 0.74 -3.91
C GLU A 295 -18.23 0.49 -4.92
N PRO A 296 -17.03 0.03 -4.47
CA PRO A 296 -15.91 -0.28 -5.35
C PRO A 296 -16.10 -1.62 -6.05
N GLN A 297 -16.99 -1.63 -7.03
CA GLN A 297 -17.34 -2.80 -7.84
C GLN A 297 -17.39 -2.45 -9.32
N LEU A 298 -16.79 -3.28 -10.16
CA LEU A 298 -16.81 -3.17 -11.62
C LEU A 298 -18.21 -3.57 -12.14
N LYS A 299 -19.14 -2.60 -12.24
CA LYS A 299 -20.56 -2.83 -12.56
C LYS A 299 -20.91 -2.59 -14.01
N TYR A 300 -20.34 -1.53 -14.60
CA TYR A 300 -20.72 -1.06 -15.94
C TYR A 300 -19.64 -1.43 -16.95
N THR A 301 -20.01 -1.60 -18.21
CA THR A 301 -19.05 -1.65 -19.31
C THR A 301 -18.65 -0.24 -19.74
N VAL A 302 -17.47 -0.10 -20.32
CA VAL A 302 -17.00 1.16 -20.91
C VAL A 302 -17.99 1.62 -22.00
N GLN A 303 -18.53 0.69 -22.82
CA GLN A 303 -19.53 1.02 -23.83
C GLN A 303 -20.82 1.61 -23.23
N GLU A 304 -21.35 1.01 -22.17
CA GLU A 304 -22.52 1.56 -21.46
C GLU A 304 -22.28 2.98 -20.94
N LEU A 305 -21.07 3.29 -20.50
CA LEU A 305 -20.71 4.63 -20.02
C LEU A 305 -20.53 5.64 -21.17
N ILE A 306 -20.08 5.17 -22.34
CA ILE A 306 -20.02 5.99 -23.56
C ILE A 306 -21.44 6.29 -24.04
N ASP A 307 -22.32 5.30 -24.11
CA ASP A 307 -23.72 5.45 -24.57
C ASP A 307 -24.52 6.40 -23.66
N LYS A 308 -24.14 6.50 -22.36
CA LYS A 308 -24.70 7.46 -21.41
C LYS A 308 -24.02 8.84 -21.43
N GLY A 309 -23.04 9.07 -22.31
CA GLY A 309 -22.29 10.33 -22.40
C GLY A 309 -21.35 10.61 -21.23
N ILE A 310 -21.10 9.63 -20.38
CA ILE A 310 -20.18 9.74 -19.23
C ILE A 310 -18.72 9.75 -19.68
N LEU A 311 -18.41 8.94 -20.71
CA LEU A 311 -17.12 8.90 -21.39
C LEU A 311 -17.28 9.33 -22.85
N THR A 312 -16.23 9.88 -23.43
CA THR A 312 -16.16 10.07 -24.89
C THR A 312 -15.71 8.78 -25.58
N LYS A 313 -16.01 8.66 -26.88
CA LYS A 313 -15.48 7.56 -27.71
C LYS A 313 -13.95 7.55 -27.71
N GLN A 314 -13.30 8.72 -27.73
CA GLN A 314 -11.84 8.83 -27.68
C GLN A 314 -11.25 8.35 -26.35
N GLN A 315 -11.96 8.51 -25.21
CA GLN A 315 -11.56 7.95 -23.93
C GLN A 315 -11.77 6.43 -23.87
N GLY A 316 -12.81 5.92 -24.55
CA GLY A 316 -13.08 4.49 -24.69
C GLY A 316 -12.35 3.81 -25.86
N ASP A 317 -11.87 4.61 -26.84
CA ASP A 317 -11.16 4.13 -28.04
C ASP A 317 -9.65 3.95 -27.75
N LEU A 318 -9.35 3.63 -26.53
CA LEU A 318 -7.99 3.46 -25.99
C LEU A 318 -7.42 2.08 -26.39
N GLN A 319 -7.54 1.71 -27.66
CA GLN A 319 -6.84 0.54 -28.24
C GLN A 319 -5.34 0.58 -27.94
N SER A 320 -4.79 1.78 -27.66
CA SER A 320 -3.42 1.96 -27.19
C SER A 320 -3.21 1.69 -25.69
N GLY A 321 -4.29 1.51 -24.89
CA GLY A 321 -4.24 1.36 -23.43
C GLY A 321 -4.92 0.09 -22.89
N GLY A 322 -5.25 -0.90 -23.74
CA GLY A 322 -5.85 -2.15 -23.26
C GLY A 322 -7.28 -2.03 -22.72
N VAL A 323 -7.97 -0.92 -23.03
CA VAL A 323 -9.39 -0.72 -22.64
C VAL A 323 -10.28 -1.13 -23.81
N GLU A 324 -11.07 -2.17 -23.58
CA GLU A 324 -12.05 -2.67 -24.53
C GLU A 324 -13.44 -2.12 -24.20
N PRO A 325 -14.35 -2.01 -25.18
CA PRO A 325 -15.74 -1.62 -24.92
C PRO A 325 -16.43 -2.47 -23.84
N THR A 326 -16.02 -3.73 -23.72
CA THR A 326 -16.50 -4.70 -22.73
C THR A 326 -15.79 -4.61 -21.38
N SER A 327 -14.70 -3.83 -21.29
CA SER A 327 -13.98 -3.61 -20.03
C SER A 327 -14.94 -3.08 -18.98
N LYS A 328 -14.80 -3.59 -17.75
CA LYS A 328 -15.67 -3.20 -16.65
C LYS A 328 -15.11 -2.00 -15.88
N ALA A 329 -16.04 -1.15 -15.44
CA ALA A 329 -15.75 0.09 -14.74
C ALA A 329 -16.81 0.39 -13.66
N PHE A 330 -16.59 1.42 -12.88
CA PHE A 330 -17.53 1.95 -11.88
C PHE A 330 -17.38 3.46 -11.73
N ILE A 331 -18.34 4.11 -11.10
CA ILE A 331 -18.28 5.55 -10.87
C ILE A 331 -17.61 5.84 -9.53
N VAL A 332 -16.66 6.75 -9.56
CA VAL A 332 -15.93 7.26 -8.40
C VAL A 332 -16.45 8.68 -8.11
N ASP A 333 -16.92 8.90 -6.90
CA ASP A 333 -17.41 10.18 -6.42
C ASP A 333 -16.45 10.79 -5.37
N LEU A 334 -16.04 12.03 -5.60
CA LEU A 334 -15.09 12.76 -4.76
C LEU A 334 -15.73 14.07 -4.29
N PRO A 335 -16.48 14.04 -3.17
CA PRO A 335 -17.17 15.23 -2.65
C PRO A 335 -16.20 16.26 -2.06
N TYR A 336 -16.50 17.53 -2.29
CA TYR A 336 -15.80 18.69 -1.72
C TYR A 336 -16.74 19.89 -1.62
N PRO A 337 -16.55 20.80 -0.66
CA PRO A 337 -17.23 22.10 -0.65
C PRO A 337 -16.53 23.05 -1.64
N ASP A 338 -17.32 23.82 -2.38
CA ASP A 338 -16.77 24.93 -3.17
C ASP A 338 -16.32 26.11 -2.26
N LYS A 339 -15.89 27.21 -2.88
CA LYS A 339 -15.44 28.40 -2.15
C LYS A 339 -16.54 29.11 -1.34
N TYR A 340 -17.80 28.77 -1.58
CA TYR A 340 -18.96 29.29 -0.84
C TYR A 340 -19.52 28.27 0.16
N GLY A 341 -18.89 27.09 0.29
CA GLY A 341 -19.32 26.02 1.18
C GLY A 341 -20.45 25.15 0.62
N VAL A 342 -20.78 25.31 -0.67
CA VAL A 342 -21.78 24.48 -1.35
C VAL A 342 -21.15 23.13 -1.72
N ASP A 343 -21.84 22.05 -1.39
CA ASP A 343 -21.35 20.70 -1.65
C ASP A 343 -21.31 20.42 -3.17
N GLN A 344 -20.13 20.07 -3.65
CA GLN A 344 -19.85 19.66 -5.03
C GLN A 344 -19.30 18.24 -5.04
N VAL A 345 -19.34 17.59 -6.20
CA VAL A 345 -18.74 16.27 -6.40
C VAL A 345 -17.98 16.26 -7.71
N GLN A 346 -16.73 15.84 -7.67
CA GLN A 346 -15.96 15.51 -8.87
C GLN A 346 -16.14 14.03 -9.14
N TYR A 347 -16.47 13.66 -10.40
CA TYR A 347 -16.69 12.29 -10.79
C TYR A 347 -15.60 11.78 -11.72
N PHE A 348 -15.23 10.50 -11.52
CA PHE A 348 -14.34 9.74 -12.40
C PHE A 348 -14.98 8.39 -12.74
N VAL A 349 -14.52 7.81 -13.82
CA VAL A 349 -14.75 6.41 -14.16
C VAL A 349 -13.53 5.63 -13.71
N GLY A 350 -13.65 4.82 -12.67
CA GLY A 350 -12.61 3.93 -12.16
C GLY A 350 -12.59 2.62 -12.95
N LEU A 351 -11.41 2.21 -13.40
CA LEU A 351 -11.17 0.93 -14.05
C LEU A 351 -10.61 -0.10 -13.07
N ASN A 352 -10.24 -1.28 -13.56
CA ASN A 352 -9.68 -2.34 -12.72
C ASN A 352 -8.46 -1.88 -11.90
N ASN A 353 -7.55 -1.09 -12.47
CA ASN A 353 -6.38 -0.61 -11.74
C ASN A 353 -6.73 0.37 -10.62
N PHE A 354 -7.80 1.16 -10.77
CA PHE A 354 -8.33 1.97 -9.68
C PHE A 354 -8.85 1.07 -8.53
N LEU A 355 -9.61 0.02 -8.88
CA LEU A 355 -10.08 -0.96 -7.91
C LEU A 355 -8.92 -1.66 -7.18
N THR A 356 -7.84 -1.96 -7.90
CA THR A 356 -6.63 -2.57 -7.32
C THR A 356 -5.98 -1.64 -6.30
N ILE A 357 -5.89 -0.34 -6.57
CA ILE A 357 -5.39 0.65 -5.58
C ILE A 357 -6.33 0.73 -4.37
N VAL A 358 -7.65 0.66 -4.58
CA VAL A 358 -8.63 0.61 -3.49
C VAL A 358 -8.44 -0.61 -2.58
N GLN A 359 -7.86 -1.73 -3.05
CA GLN A 359 -7.52 -2.87 -2.19
C GLN A 359 -6.37 -2.56 -1.21
N TYR A 360 -5.49 -1.62 -1.57
CA TYR A 360 -4.42 -1.17 -0.67
C TYR A 360 -4.99 -0.36 0.51
N ASN A 361 -5.85 0.59 0.19
CA ASN A 361 -6.59 1.36 1.18
C ASN A 361 -8.01 1.64 0.64
N ARG A 362 -9.04 1.21 1.37
CA ARG A 362 -10.45 1.26 0.95
C ARG A 362 -11.04 2.67 0.93
N SER A 363 -10.43 3.55 0.13
CA SER A 363 -10.84 4.95 0.01
C SER A 363 -10.66 5.42 -1.43
N TYR A 364 -11.70 5.97 -2.03
CA TYR A 364 -11.61 6.63 -3.33
C TYR A 364 -10.66 7.84 -3.29
N PHE A 365 -10.66 8.57 -2.17
CA PHE A 365 -9.73 9.69 -1.97
C PHE A 365 -8.27 9.22 -2.01
N TYR A 366 -7.98 8.10 -1.36
CA TYR A 366 -6.65 7.50 -1.41
C TYR A 366 -6.26 7.07 -2.82
N ALA A 367 -7.13 6.29 -3.48
CA ALA A 367 -6.81 5.76 -4.80
C ALA A 367 -6.60 6.87 -5.83
N GLN A 368 -7.45 7.92 -5.81
CA GLN A 368 -7.26 9.07 -6.69
C GLN A 368 -6.02 9.87 -6.32
N SER A 369 -5.65 9.98 -5.03
CA SER A 369 -4.38 10.62 -4.63
C SER A 369 -3.16 9.86 -5.14
N VAL A 370 -3.19 8.52 -5.13
CA VAL A 370 -2.11 7.70 -5.72
C VAL A 370 -2.01 7.98 -7.21
N ALA A 371 -3.13 7.96 -7.94
CA ALA A 371 -3.16 8.22 -9.38
C ALA A 371 -2.58 9.61 -9.71
N GLU A 372 -3.09 10.67 -9.07
CA GLU A 372 -2.64 12.04 -9.34
C GLU A 372 -1.21 12.32 -8.85
N PHE A 373 -0.76 11.68 -7.77
CA PHE A 373 0.62 11.80 -7.33
C PHE A 373 1.59 11.10 -8.30
N ALA A 374 1.20 9.93 -8.81
CA ALA A 374 1.95 9.24 -9.86
C ALA A 374 2.03 10.08 -11.14
N GLU A 375 0.93 10.74 -11.56
CA GLU A 375 0.92 11.68 -12.69
C GLU A 375 1.89 12.86 -12.46
N ALA A 376 1.93 13.41 -11.25
CA ALA A 376 2.86 14.48 -10.88
C ALA A 376 4.32 14.01 -10.86
N LEU A 377 4.58 12.71 -10.70
CA LEU A 377 5.89 12.08 -10.85
C LEU A 377 6.24 11.74 -12.31
N GLY A 378 5.29 11.83 -13.24
CA GLY A 378 5.51 11.58 -14.66
C GLY A 378 4.74 10.37 -15.23
N TYR A 379 3.90 9.72 -14.44
CA TYR A 379 3.01 8.67 -14.94
C TYR A 379 2.19 9.20 -16.11
N LYS A 380 2.28 8.51 -17.20
CA LYS A 380 1.40 8.71 -18.35
C LYS A 380 0.74 7.36 -18.56
N ASN A 381 -0.56 7.32 -18.80
CA ASN A 381 -1.24 6.08 -19.18
C ASN A 381 -0.48 5.39 -20.34
N ARG A 382 0.56 4.61 -20.01
CA ARG A 382 1.42 3.94 -20.99
C ARG A 382 0.97 2.52 -21.14
N SER A 383 0.79 2.09 -22.38
CA SER A 383 0.85 0.68 -22.73
C SER A 383 2.29 0.21 -22.53
N VAL A 384 2.59 -0.38 -21.40
CA VAL A 384 3.85 -1.15 -21.26
C VAL A 384 3.59 -2.44 -22.00
N VAL A 385 4.07 -2.54 -23.23
CA VAL A 385 4.11 -3.82 -23.95
C VAL A 385 5.14 -4.68 -23.20
N PRO A 386 4.75 -5.83 -22.61
CA PRO A 386 5.72 -6.75 -22.05
C PRO A 386 6.72 -7.14 -23.13
N VAL A 387 8.01 -6.94 -22.92
CA VAL A 387 9.03 -7.48 -23.81
C VAL A 387 9.02 -8.99 -23.59
N ASP A 388 8.42 -9.71 -24.55
CA ASP A 388 8.41 -11.17 -24.57
C ASP A 388 9.84 -11.66 -24.77
N ASN A 389 10.51 -12.04 -23.69
CA ASN A 389 11.86 -12.61 -23.68
C ASN A 389 11.91 -14.04 -24.22
N THR A 390 10.90 -14.49 -24.99
CA THR A 390 10.88 -15.82 -25.62
C THR A 390 11.49 -15.86 -27.03
N SER A 391 12.19 -14.83 -27.51
CA SER A 391 12.96 -14.96 -28.75
C SER A 391 14.20 -15.82 -28.51
N LYS A 392 13.99 -17.14 -28.61
CA LYS A 392 15.02 -18.14 -28.77
C LYS A 392 16.00 -17.72 -29.87
N SER A 393 17.26 -17.61 -29.49
CA SER A 393 18.41 -17.63 -30.39
C SER A 393 18.26 -18.71 -31.48
N THR A 394 17.82 -18.30 -32.65
CA THR A 394 18.02 -19.12 -33.85
C THR A 394 19.39 -18.78 -34.44
N ASN A 395 20.36 -19.62 -34.10
CA ASN A 395 21.64 -19.74 -34.81
C ASN A 395 21.36 -20.05 -36.28
N SER A 396 21.44 -19.09 -37.17
CA SER A 396 21.61 -19.33 -38.61
C SER A 396 23.07 -19.22 -38.94
N LYS A 397 23.71 -20.37 -39.09
CA LYS A 397 24.94 -20.55 -39.89
C LYS A 397 24.61 -20.15 -41.31
N SER A 398 25.26 -19.14 -41.84
CA SER A 398 25.41 -18.99 -43.29
C SER A 398 26.86 -18.66 -43.63
N GLY A 399 27.29 -19.34 -44.65
CA GLY A 399 28.60 -19.68 -45.10
C GLY A 399 29.52 -18.53 -45.49
N SER A 400 30.75 -18.92 -45.40
CA SER A 400 31.93 -18.23 -45.90
C SER A 400 31.86 -18.00 -47.41
N GLU A 401 32.07 -16.79 -47.86
CA GLU A 401 32.57 -16.53 -49.19
C GLU A 401 33.76 -15.55 -49.15
N LYS A 402 34.92 -16.04 -49.64
CA LYS A 402 36.18 -15.34 -49.73
C LYS A 402 36.14 -14.37 -50.90
N ALA A 403 36.51 -13.13 -50.75
CA ALA A 403 36.99 -12.31 -51.83
C ALA A 403 38.28 -11.58 -51.42
N LYS A 404 39.25 -11.71 -52.35
CA LYS A 404 40.64 -11.31 -52.26
C LYS A 404 40.85 -9.79 -52.35
N PRO A 405 42.04 -9.27 -51.94
CA PRO A 405 42.35 -7.87 -51.85
C PRO A 405 42.88 -7.29 -53.16
N LYS A 406 42.56 -6.01 -53.45
CA LYS A 406 43.29 -5.19 -54.43
C LYS A 406 44.15 -4.16 -53.77
N LYS A 407 45.43 -4.17 -54.12
CA LYS A 407 46.49 -3.19 -53.84
C LYS A 407 46.33 -1.94 -54.71
N SER A 408 46.79 -0.84 -54.26
CA SER A 408 47.75 0.14 -54.77
C SER A 408 47.31 1.55 -54.34
N SER A 409 48.15 2.23 -53.79
CA SER A 409 49.23 3.18 -54.06
C SER A 409 48.66 4.57 -53.83
N GLY A 410 49.20 5.47 -53.04
CA GLY A 410 50.55 5.90 -52.82
C GLY A 410 50.57 7.42 -52.68
N LYS A 411 51.39 7.90 -51.73
CA LYS A 411 51.97 9.26 -51.71
C LYS A 411 51.04 10.39 -51.27
N LYS A 412 51.35 11.34 -50.42
CA LYS A 412 52.60 11.93 -49.88
C LYS A 412 52.23 12.89 -48.77
N LYS A 413 53.03 12.98 -47.75
CA LYS A 413 53.15 14.18 -46.84
C LYS A 413 53.84 15.32 -47.62
N PRO A 414 53.73 16.61 -47.24
CA PRO A 414 54.58 17.20 -46.21
C PRO A 414 53.85 18.21 -45.29
N LYS A 415 54.20 18.28 -44.08
CA LYS A 415 55.10 19.14 -43.28
C LYS A 415 54.83 20.67 -43.30
N VAL A 416 54.74 21.20 -42.04
CA VAL A 416 55.21 22.52 -41.53
C VAL A 416 54.31 23.69 -41.84
N ASN A 417 53.76 24.36 -40.87
CA ASN A 417 54.32 25.08 -39.72
C ASN A 417 53.40 25.08 -38.55
#